data_75c52090465728f7417d71c7dfcf352c
#
_entry.id   75c52090465728f7417d71c7dfcf352c
#
_cell.length_a   1.000
_cell.length_b   1.000
_cell.length_c   1.000
_cell.angle_alpha   90.00
_cell.angle_beta   90.00
_cell.angle_gamma   90.00
#
_symmetry.space_group_name_H-M   'P 1'
#
loop_
_entity.id
_entity.type
_entity.pdbx_description
1 polymer ?
#
loop_
_entity_poly.entity_id
_entity_poly.type
_entity_poly.pdbx_seq_one_letter_code
_entity_poly.pdbx_strand_id
1 'polypeptide(L)'
;MTNYRERLWPAPWLFIATALVIPASLLVFVPIDVVVGAVVAVILYAGCCVGLLLASPVVEVTDRELVAGKARLPRAFIGEAHAFSGDEAVLERGQRLDARAWLLLRGWVQPVVRVEVLDADDPTPYWLISTRNPSALVEALGSARG
;
A
#
# COMPACT_ATOMS: atom_id res chain seq x y z
N MET A 1 11.61 13.64 14.50
CA MET A 1 12.50 12.51 14.15
C MET A 1 11.67 11.36 13.60
N THR A 2 12.12 10.74 12.55
CA THR A 2 11.39 9.61 11.93
C THR A 2 11.71 8.33 12.71
N ASN A 3 10.69 7.68 13.29
CA ASN A 3 10.84 6.45 14.06
C ASN A 3 10.65 5.20 13.21
N TYR A 4 9.93 5.33 12.11
CA TYR A 4 9.67 4.26 11.15
C TYR A 4 9.37 4.86 9.78
N ARG A 5 9.91 4.24 8.73
CA ARG A 5 9.59 4.62 7.35
C ARG A 5 9.66 3.41 6.45
N GLU A 6 8.59 3.20 5.71
CA GLU A 6 8.49 2.14 4.71
C GLU A 6 7.83 2.67 3.45
N ARG A 7 8.36 2.30 2.30
CA ARG A 7 7.67 2.50 1.03
C ARG A 7 7.14 1.16 0.54
N LEU A 8 5.86 1.12 0.22
CA LEU A 8 5.17 -0.10 -0.21
C LEU A 8 5.42 -0.36 -1.71
N TRP A 9 6.68 -0.65 -2.05
CA TRP A 9 7.08 -0.98 -3.41
C TRP A 9 6.29 -2.17 -3.95
N PRO A 10 5.94 -2.18 -5.27
CA PRO A 10 5.35 -3.35 -5.89
C PRO A 10 6.30 -4.55 -5.80
N ALA A 11 5.73 -5.75 -5.62
CA ALA A 11 6.52 -6.97 -5.63
C ALA A 11 7.17 -7.19 -7.02
N PRO A 12 8.39 -7.78 -7.10
CA PRO A 12 9.07 -8.00 -8.39
C PRO A 12 8.24 -8.78 -9.41
N TRP A 13 7.43 -9.74 -8.96
CA TRP A 13 6.58 -10.54 -9.84
C TRP A 13 5.54 -9.70 -10.60
N LEU A 14 5.12 -8.55 -10.06
CA LEU A 14 4.19 -7.64 -10.74
C LEU A 14 4.82 -7.03 -11.99
N PHE A 15 6.09 -6.69 -11.95
CA PHE A 15 6.81 -6.18 -13.11
C PHE A 15 6.95 -7.27 -14.17
N ILE A 16 7.21 -8.50 -13.76
CA ILE A 16 7.30 -9.67 -14.64
C ILE A 16 5.94 -9.97 -15.28
N ALA A 17 4.87 -10.00 -14.48
CA ALA A 17 3.51 -10.20 -14.97
C ALA A 17 3.08 -9.08 -15.93
N THR A 18 3.42 -7.84 -15.63
CA THR A 18 3.14 -6.69 -16.51
C THR A 18 3.91 -6.78 -17.83
N ALA A 19 5.07 -7.42 -17.85
CA ALA A 19 5.84 -7.65 -19.07
C ALA A 19 5.08 -8.47 -20.12
N LEU A 20 4.04 -9.22 -19.72
CA LEU A 20 3.14 -9.92 -20.67
C LEU A 20 2.41 -8.98 -21.61
N VAL A 21 2.31 -7.69 -21.27
CA VAL A 21 1.80 -6.65 -22.16
C VAL A 21 2.60 -6.57 -23.46
N ILE A 22 3.90 -6.86 -23.41
CA ILE A 22 4.78 -6.80 -24.59
C ILE A 22 4.36 -7.82 -25.66
N PRO A 23 4.35 -9.14 -25.38
CA PRO A 23 3.90 -10.11 -26.39
C PRO A 23 2.43 -9.93 -26.77
N ALA A 24 1.56 -9.53 -25.85
CA ALA A 24 0.16 -9.26 -26.14
C ALA A 24 0.01 -8.13 -27.16
N SER A 25 0.73 -7.03 -26.99
CA SER A 25 0.74 -5.91 -27.93
C SER A 25 1.29 -6.31 -29.29
N LEU A 26 2.37 -7.09 -29.33
CA LEU A 26 2.95 -7.58 -30.56
C LEU A 26 1.97 -8.48 -31.32
N LEU A 27 1.28 -9.39 -30.64
CA LEU A 27 0.26 -10.26 -31.27
C LEU A 27 -0.85 -9.47 -31.95
N VAL A 28 -1.25 -8.36 -31.37
CA VAL A 28 -2.31 -7.52 -31.94
C VAL A 28 -1.81 -6.75 -33.16
N PHE A 29 -0.60 -6.21 -33.12
CA PHE A 29 -0.10 -5.26 -34.12
C PHE A 29 0.80 -5.89 -35.20
N VAL A 30 1.39 -7.08 -34.97
CA VAL A 30 2.23 -7.75 -35.98
C VAL A 30 1.57 -7.89 -37.35
N PRO A 31 0.25 -8.23 -37.45
CA PRO A 31 -0.40 -8.30 -38.76
C PRO A 31 -0.53 -6.95 -39.47
N ILE A 32 -0.37 -5.86 -38.75
CA ILE A 32 -0.52 -4.48 -39.25
C ILE A 32 0.87 -3.90 -39.54
N ASP A 33 1.69 -3.75 -38.50
CA ASP A 33 3.04 -3.21 -38.58
C ASP A 33 3.84 -3.60 -37.32
N VAL A 34 4.97 -4.28 -37.51
CA VAL A 34 5.83 -4.73 -36.42
C VAL A 34 6.45 -3.56 -35.64
N VAL A 35 6.81 -2.48 -36.35
CA VAL A 35 7.40 -1.29 -35.70
C VAL A 35 6.38 -0.60 -34.81
N VAL A 36 5.16 -0.44 -35.28
CA VAL A 36 4.05 0.10 -34.49
C VAL A 36 3.80 -0.75 -33.26
N GLY A 37 3.79 -2.09 -33.44
CA GLY A 37 3.62 -3.03 -32.33
C GLY A 37 4.72 -2.88 -31.26
N ALA A 38 5.98 -2.76 -31.67
CA ALA A 38 7.10 -2.55 -30.75
C ALA A 38 6.99 -1.23 -29.98
N VAL A 39 6.66 -0.14 -30.65
CA VAL A 39 6.48 1.17 -30.00
C VAL A 39 5.35 1.13 -29.00
N VAL A 40 4.20 0.58 -29.37
CA VAL A 40 3.05 0.45 -28.46
C VAL A 40 3.40 -0.42 -27.25
N ALA A 41 4.10 -1.53 -27.45
CA ALA A 41 4.52 -2.40 -26.35
C ALA A 41 5.41 -1.66 -25.35
N VAL A 42 6.39 -0.91 -25.83
CA VAL A 42 7.28 -0.11 -24.97
C VAL A 42 6.51 0.96 -24.19
N ILE A 43 5.63 1.69 -24.84
CA ILE A 43 4.84 2.74 -24.21
C ILE A 43 3.92 2.16 -23.14
N LEU A 44 3.20 1.08 -23.44
CA LEU A 44 2.29 0.45 -22.49
C LEU A 44 3.03 -0.13 -21.30
N TYR A 45 4.14 -0.82 -21.51
CA TYR A 45 4.94 -1.37 -20.42
C TYR A 45 5.53 -0.27 -19.52
N ALA A 46 6.12 0.75 -20.13
CA ALA A 46 6.65 1.89 -19.38
C ALA A 46 5.54 2.59 -18.58
N GLY A 47 4.37 2.80 -19.16
CA GLY A 47 3.22 3.38 -18.49
C GLY A 47 2.74 2.54 -17.30
N CYS A 48 2.67 1.22 -17.47
CA CYS A 48 2.30 0.30 -16.38
C CYS A 48 3.34 0.33 -15.25
N CYS A 49 4.63 0.32 -15.56
CA CYS A 49 5.69 0.41 -14.56
C CYS A 49 5.64 1.73 -13.78
N VAL A 50 5.47 2.85 -14.46
CA VAL A 50 5.30 4.15 -13.83
C VAL A 50 4.06 4.16 -12.93
N GLY A 51 2.94 3.62 -13.40
CA GLY A 51 1.71 3.49 -12.63
C GLY A 51 1.91 2.69 -11.34
N LEU A 52 2.61 1.56 -11.41
CA LEU A 52 2.93 0.73 -10.24
C LEU A 52 3.81 1.49 -9.24
N LEU A 53 4.81 2.23 -9.72
CA LEU A 53 5.68 3.02 -8.86
C LEU A 53 4.93 4.19 -8.20
N LEU A 54 4.04 4.85 -8.93
CA LEU A 54 3.20 5.93 -8.39
C LEU A 54 2.17 5.41 -7.38
N ALA A 55 1.74 4.14 -7.53
CA ALA A 55 0.83 3.49 -6.60
C ALA A 55 1.54 3.01 -5.31
N SER A 56 2.84 3.26 -5.16
CA SER A 56 3.64 2.83 -4.00
C SER A 56 3.66 3.92 -2.93
N PRO A 57 2.77 3.89 -1.94
CA PRO A 57 2.72 4.90 -0.89
C PRO A 57 3.84 4.73 0.13
N VAL A 58 4.11 5.78 0.88
CA VAL A 58 5.02 5.77 2.02
C VAL A 58 4.21 5.72 3.31
N VAL A 59 4.60 4.84 4.22
CA VAL A 59 4.12 4.81 5.60
C VAL A 59 5.25 5.28 6.49
N GLU A 60 5.01 6.32 7.27
CA GLU A 60 6.03 6.95 8.11
C GLU A 60 5.46 7.27 9.49
N VAL A 61 6.20 6.94 10.53
CA VAL A 61 5.88 7.29 11.90
C VAL A 61 6.92 8.27 12.42
N THR A 62 6.47 9.43 12.82
CA THR A 62 7.31 10.47 13.43
C THR A 62 6.89 10.69 14.89
N ASP A 63 7.60 11.54 15.60
CA ASP A 63 7.25 11.92 16.98
C ASP A 63 5.93 12.69 17.05
N ARG A 64 5.45 13.22 15.93
CA ARG A 64 4.26 14.08 15.85
C ARG A 64 3.04 13.42 15.25
N GLU A 65 3.25 12.53 14.28
CA GLU A 65 2.14 11.99 13.49
C GLU A 65 2.48 10.64 12.83
N LEU A 66 1.43 9.94 12.44
CA LEU A 66 1.48 8.82 11.50
C LEU A 66 1.10 9.34 10.12
N VAL A 67 1.96 9.14 9.14
CA VAL A 67 1.70 9.46 7.74
C VAL A 67 1.52 8.16 6.96
N ALA A 68 0.42 8.02 6.27
CA ALA A 68 0.15 6.88 5.42
C ALA A 68 -0.31 7.39 4.04
N GLY A 69 0.59 7.34 3.05
CA GLY A 69 0.35 7.93 1.75
C GLY A 69 0.17 9.45 1.87
N LYS A 70 -1.03 9.92 1.56
CA LYS A 70 -1.40 11.35 1.64
C LYS A 70 -2.09 11.73 2.96
N ALA A 71 -2.48 10.74 3.74
CA ALA A 71 -3.20 10.98 4.99
C ALA A 71 -2.25 11.12 6.17
N ARG A 72 -2.64 11.92 7.13
CA ARG A 72 -1.87 12.22 8.34
C ARG A 72 -2.76 12.08 9.55
N LEU A 73 -2.26 11.39 10.58
CA LEU A 73 -2.95 11.22 11.84
C LEU A 73 -2.04 11.72 12.98
N PRO A 74 -2.40 12.84 13.63
CA PRO A 74 -1.61 13.34 14.76
C PRO A 74 -1.51 12.30 15.89
N ARG A 75 -0.40 12.26 16.57
CA ARG A 75 -0.14 11.33 17.68
C ARG A 75 -1.21 11.32 18.75
N ALA A 76 -1.77 12.49 19.05
CA ALA A 76 -2.82 12.62 20.05
C ALA A 76 -4.09 11.80 19.75
N PHE A 77 -4.32 11.47 18.48
CA PHE A 77 -5.49 10.72 18.02
C PHE A 77 -5.20 9.25 17.71
N ILE A 78 -3.98 8.80 17.93
CA ILE A 78 -3.60 7.39 17.72
C ILE A 78 -3.96 6.59 18.97
N GLY A 79 -4.86 5.61 18.78
CA GLY A 79 -5.21 4.64 19.81
C GLY A 79 -4.31 3.41 19.79
N GLU A 80 -4.89 2.25 20.04
CA GLU A 80 -4.17 0.98 20.01
C GLU A 80 -3.84 0.59 18.56
N ALA A 81 -2.69 -0.04 18.39
CA ALA A 81 -2.25 -0.60 17.12
C ALA A 81 -2.07 -2.11 17.23
N HIS A 82 -2.65 -2.85 16.31
CA HIS A 82 -2.61 -4.30 16.27
C HIS A 82 -2.08 -4.80 14.92
N ALA A 83 -1.12 -5.72 14.97
CA ALA A 83 -0.54 -6.35 13.79
C ALA A 83 -1.31 -7.63 13.43
N PHE A 84 -1.56 -7.82 12.14
CA PHE A 84 -2.20 -9.03 11.60
C PHE A 84 -1.41 -9.55 10.41
N SER A 85 -1.21 -10.86 10.36
CA SER A 85 -0.51 -11.55 9.29
C SER A 85 -1.26 -12.81 8.87
N GLY A 86 -0.94 -13.35 7.70
CA GLY A 86 -1.55 -14.60 7.22
C GLY A 86 -3.08 -14.53 7.17
N ASP A 87 -3.74 -15.55 7.68
CA ASP A 87 -5.21 -15.67 7.65
C ASP A 87 -5.92 -14.54 8.42
N GLU A 88 -5.32 -14.09 9.52
CA GLU A 88 -5.86 -12.98 10.30
C GLU A 88 -5.86 -11.67 9.50
N ALA A 89 -4.81 -11.42 8.70
CA ALA A 89 -4.77 -10.28 7.81
C ALA A 89 -5.87 -10.34 6.74
N VAL A 90 -6.13 -11.52 6.21
CA VAL A 90 -7.22 -11.74 5.24
C VAL A 90 -8.58 -11.41 5.85
N LEU A 91 -8.82 -11.85 7.10
CA LEU A 91 -10.06 -11.56 7.82
C LEU A 91 -10.23 -10.06 8.09
N GLU A 92 -9.16 -9.38 8.49
CA GLU A 92 -9.20 -7.93 8.74
C GLU A 92 -9.49 -7.10 7.47
N ARG A 93 -9.01 -7.58 6.32
CA ARG A 93 -9.28 -6.92 5.03
C ARG A 93 -10.67 -7.20 4.48
N GLY A 94 -11.31 -8.24 4.93
CA GLY A 94 -12.59 -8.73 4.40
C GLY A 94 -13.69 -8.74 5.44
N GLN A 95 -13.92 -9.88 6.07
CA GLN A 95 -15.09 -10.10 6.92
C GLN A 95 -15.18 -9.18 8.15
N ARG A 96 -14.03 -8.80 8.71
CA ARG A 96 -13.95 -7.92 9.88
C ARG A 96 -13.83 -6.44 9.54
N LEU A 97 -13.77 -6.11 8.25
CA LEU A 97 -13.57 -4.73 7.80
C LEU A 97 -14.81 -3.88 8.06
N ASP A 98 -14.62 -2.77 8.78
CA ASP A 98 -15.65 -1.75 8.95
C ASP A 98 -15.69 -0.84 7.71
N ALA A 99 -16.85 -0.62 7.16
CA ALA A 99 -17.03 0.22 5.97
C ALA A 99 -16.60 1.67 6.16
N ARG A 100 -16.49 2.13 7.41
CA ARG A 100 -16.04 3.49 7.76
C ARG A 100 -14.52 3.59 7.96
N ALA A 101 -13.81 2.46 7.96
CA ALA A 101 -12.37 2.45 8.14
C ALA A 101 -11.66 3.16 6.99
N TRP A 102 -10.58 3.86 7.31
CA TRP A 102 -9.69 4.40 6.28
C TRP A 102 -8.67 3.35 5.88
N LEU A 103 -8.50 3.13 4.57
CA LEU A 103 -7.72 2.03 4.04
C LEU A 103 -6.51 2.51 3.25
N LEU A 104 -5.34 1.96 3.57
CA LEU A 104 -4.16 1.99 2.72
C LEU A 104 -3.72 0.55 2.48
N LEU A 105 -4.38 -0.12 1.55
CA LEU A 105 -4.13 -1.53 1.23
C LEU A 105 -3.47 -1.66 -0.14
N ARG A 106 -2.49 -2.56 -0.21
CA ARG A 106 -1.84 -2.95 -1.46
C ARG A 106 -1.85 -4.46 -1.59
N GLY A 107 -2.32 -4.96 -2.73
CA GLY A 107 -2.47 -6.39 -2.96
C GLY A 107 -1.16 -7.19 -2.91
N TRP A 108 -0.04 -6.52 -3.11
CA TRP A 108 1.29 -7.13 -3.05
C TRP A 108 1.93 -7.10 -1.66
N VAL A 109 1.24 -6.56 -0.67
CA VAL A 109 1.68 -6.53 0.73
C VAL A 109 0.58 -7.15 1.57
N GLN A 110 0.81 -8.36 2.09
CA GLN A 110 -0.20 -9.15 2.80
C GLN A 110 -0.46 -8.70 4.24
N PRO A 111 0.57 -8.51 5.09
CA PRO A 111 0.33 -8.13 6.47
C PRO A 111 -0.27 -6.73 6.58
N VAL A 112 -1.03 -6.51 7.65
CA VAL A 112 -1.67 -5.23 7.92
C VAL A 112 -1.51 -4.84 9.39
N VAL A 113 -1.61 -3.54 9.66
CA VAL A 113 -1.73 -2.99 11.01
C VAL A 113 -3.03 -2.20 11.09
N ARG A 114 -3.82 -2.48 12.12
CA ARG A 114 -5.00 -1.70 12.45
C ARG A 114 -4.63 -0.69 13.53
N VAL A 115 -4.84 0.59 13.22
CA VAL A 115 -4.55 1.71 14.13
C VAL A 115 -5.86 2.38 14.49
N GLU A 116 -6.23 2.32 15.77
CA GLU A 116 -7.43 2.96 16.27
C GLU A 116 -7.34 4.48 16.22
N VAL A 117 -8.40 5.13 15.78
CA VAL A 117 -8.51 6.59 15.73
C VAL A 117 -9.32 7.08 16.94
N LEU A 118 -8.71 7.96 17.74
CA LEU A 118 -9.32 8.51 18.97
C LEU A 118 -9.91 9.91 18.79
N ASP A 119 -10.02 10.39 17.54
CA ASP A 119 -10.59 11.71 17.26
C ASP A 119 -12.12 11.64 17.32
N ALA A 120 -12.73 12.34 18.29
CA ALA A 120 -14.17 12.37 18.45
C ALA A 120 -14.90 13.06 17.30
N ASP A 121 -14.23 13.94 16.57
CA ASP A 121 -14.78 14.67 15.43
C ASP A 121 -14.66 13.88 14.10
N ASP A 122 -13.91 12.77 14.11
CA ASP A 122 -13.72 11.91 12.93
C ASP A 122 -14.56 10.63 13.08
N PRO A 123 -15.49 10.34 12.15
CA PRO A 123 -16.29 9.13 12.20
C PRO A 123 -15.48 7.85 11.86
N THR A 124 -14.25 7.97 11.39
CA THR A 124 -13.38 6.85 11.08
C THR A 124 -12.98 6.08 12.33
N PRO A 125 -13.35 4.78 12.48
CA PRO A 125 -13.03 4.03 13.70
C PRO A 125 -11.56 3.63 13.79
N TYR A 126 -10.94 3.32 12.66
CA TYR A 126 -9.53 2.92 12.59
C TYR A 126 -8.96 3.08 11.18
N TRP A 127 -7.64 3.05 11.08
CA TRP A 127 -6.90 2.94 9.83
C TRP A 127 -6.39 1.51 9.67
N LEU A 128 -6.57 0.92 8.50
CA LEU A 128 -6.00 -0.38 8.14
C LEU A 128 -4.93 -0.17 7.08
N ILE A 129 -3.69 -0.45 7.44
CA ILE A 129 -2.50 -0.11 6.64
C ILE A 129 -1.72 -1.37 6.29
N SER A 130 -1.48 -1.59 5.00
CA SER A 130 -0.57 -2.64 4.55
C SER A 130 0.87 -2.30 4.94
N THR A 131 1.60 -3.27 5.47
CA THR A 131 3.02 -3.13 5.81
C THR A 131 3.73 -4.48 5.75
N ARG A 132 4.96 -4.50 5.27
CA ARG A 132 5.81 -5.71 5.30
C ARG A 132 6.37 -6.00 6.69
N ASN A 133 6.39 -4.99 7.56
CA ASN A 133 6.94 -5.09 8.91
C ASN A 133 5.91 -4.66 9.96
N PRO A 134 4.83 -5.45 10.14
CA PRO A 134 3.74 -5.05 11.04
C PRO A 134 4.19 -4.87 12.48
N SER A 135 5.08 -5.74 12.97
CA SER A 135 5.60 -5.63 14.35
C SER A 135 6.41 -4.36 14.56
N ALA A 136 7.27 -4.00 13.60
CA ALA A 136 8.07 -2.78 13.67
C ALA A 136 7.20 -1.51 13.63
N LEU A 137 6.13 -1.51 12.83
CA LEU A 137 5.20 -0.40 12.78
C LEU A 137 4.44 -0.23 14.10
N VAL A 138 3.95 -1.33 14.67
CA VAL A 138 3.27 -1.32 15.99
C VAL A 138 4.21 -0.83 17.08
N GLU A 139 5.46 -1.30 17.09
CA GLU A 139 6.48 -0.87 18.04
C GLU A 139 6.76 0.64 17.92
N ALA A 140 6.92 1.14 16.70
CA ALA A 140 7.15 2.57 16.46
C ALA A 140 5.97 3.43 16.92
N LEU A 141 4.74 2.94 16.77
CA LEU A 141 3.54 3.61 17.27
C LEU A 141 3.43 3.55 18.80
N GLY A 142 3.86 2.45 19.41
CA GLY A 142 3.84 2.24 20.86
C GLY A 142 4.94 3.00 21.60
N SER A 143 6.14 3.06 21.06
CA SER A 143 7.31 3.71 21.70
C SER A 143 7.13 5.20 21.95
N ALA A 144 6.17 5.82 21.32
CA ALA A 144 5.85 7.23 21.50
C ALA A 144 4.74 7.49 22.53
N ARG A 145 4.22 6.45 23.17
CA ARG A 145 3.30 6.57 24.32
C ARG A 145 4.03 6.65 25.64
N GLY A 146 5.32 6.46 25.62
CA GLY A 146 6.17 6.55 26.82
C GLY A 146 6.59 7.97 27.18
#